data_6e69cdb60bc78944e155ce90c5d93d3b
#
_entry.id   6e69cdb60bc78944e155ce90c5d93d3b
#
_cell.length_a   1.000
_cell.length_b   1.000
_cell.length_c   1.000
_cell.angle_alpha   90.00
_cell.angle_beta   90.00
_cell.angle_gamma   90.00
#
_symmetry.space_group_name_H-M   'P 1'
#
loop_
_entity.id
_entity.type
_entity.pdbx_description
1 polymer ?
#
loop_
_entity_poly.entity_id
_entity_poly.type
_entity_poly.pdbx_seq_one_letter_code
_entity_poly.pdbx_strand_id
1 'polypeptide(L)'
;MQRSHQSTWASIPLLLALSLFASAQEPQTGGFGPVNLGPDDKAAYAVPPEDFLAERDDTPHGKLEMIEYDSQSVGTTRKMLVYTPPGYSTEQQYPVLYLLHGIGGDETEWRRFARPNLLLDNLIAAGKAVPMIVVMPNGRAQKNDRAEGNIFSHAPAFAKFEQDLLSDVIPTIESRYSIATDREQRAIAGLSMGGGQTFNFGLLHLDKFAWVAPFSAAPNTKKPEELIPDVDDAKAKLRLLWISCGNKDGLIRISQNMHQFLKKNDIPHVWHVDGNGHDPQHWSSSLYWFAQEVFQPADAPEGDSKGESAE
;
A
#
# COMPACT_ATOMS: atom_id res chain seq x y z
N MET A 1 -92.87 31.68 1.69
CA MET A 1 -91.86 31.84 0.66
C MET A 1 -90.51 31.93 1.35
N GLN A 2 -89.81 30.79 1.41
CA GLN A 2 -88.39 30.81 1.88
C GLN A 2 -87.74 29.65 1.16
N ARG A 3 -86.74 30.00 0.34
CA ARG A 3 -85.95 29.04 -0.43
C ARG A 3 -84.79 28.59 0.47
N SER A 4 -84.65 27.29 0.67
CA SER A 4 -83.48 26.63 1.30
C SER A 4 -82.35 26.47 0.29
N HIS A 5 -81.21 27.01 0.63
CA HIS A 5 -79.97 26.69 -0.11
C HIS A 5 -79.32 25.47 0.55
N GLN A 6 -79.21 24.42 -0.19
CA GLN A 6 -78.31 23.27 0.13
C GLN A 6 -76.95 23.54 -0.40
N SER A 7 -75.92 23.57 0.48
CA SER A 7 -74.50 23.61 0.14
C SER A 7 -73.95 22.19 0.11
N THR A 8 -73.55 21.77 -1.07
CA THR A 8 -72.80 20.51 -1.30
C THR A 8 -71.33 20.71 -0.99
N TRP A 9 -70.85 19.95 -0.04
CA TRP A 9 -69.37 19.87 0.28
C TRP A 9 -68.73 18.82 -0.65
N ALA A 10 -67.83 19.26 -1.53
CA ALA A 10 -67.02 18.38 -2.35
C ALA A 10 -65.78 17.99 -1.56
N SER A 11 -65.63 16.70 -1.29
CA SER A 11 -64.45 16.12 -0.68
C SER A 11 -63.34 16.00 -1.72
N ILE A 12 -62.22 16.70 -1.52
CA ILE A 12 -61.02 16.56 -2.33
C ILE A 12 -60.13 15.50 -1.66
N PRO A 13 -59.71 14.44 -2.36
CA PRO A 13 -58.74 13.49 -1.80
C PRO A 13 -57.32 14.10 -1.81
N LEU A 14 -56.70 14.17 -0.63
CA LEU A 14 -55.32 14.58 -0.43
C LEU A 14 -54.40 13.43 -0.89
N LEU A 15 -53.85 13.54 -2.10
CA LEU A 15 -52.80 12.68 -2.59
C LEU A 15 -51.50 13.02 -1.86
N LEU A 16 -51.08 12.18 -0.90
CA LEU A 16 -49.73 12.21 -0.31
C LEU A 16 -48.75 11.75 -1.38
N ALA A 17 -48.04 12.68 -2.02
CA ALA A 17 -46.89 12.38 -2.81
C ALA A 17 -45.69 12.11 -1.83
N LEU A 18 -45.37 10.82 -1.62
CA LEU A 18 -44.08 10.44 -1.02
C LEU A 18 -42.98 10.78 -2.03
N SER A 19 -42.36 11.94 -1.84
CA SER A 19 -41.08 12.24 -2.49
C SER A 19 -39.99 11.40 -1.84
N LEU A 20 -39.58 10.33 -2.53
CA LEU A 20 -38.34 9.61 -2.27
C LEU A 20 -37.19 10.58 -2.59
N PHE A 21 -36.68 11.26 -1.57
CA PHE A 21 -35.37 11.92 -1.65
C PHE A 21 -34.35 10.81 -1.73
N ALA A 22 -33.97 10.40 -2.93
CA ALA A 22 -32.70 9.77 -3.17
C ALA A 22 -31.66 10.85 -2.81
N SER A 23 -31.02 10.73 -1.66
CA SER A 23 -29.85 11.53 -1.34
C SER A 23 -28.77 11.15 -2.35
N ALA A 24 -28.60 11.97 -3.38
CA ALA A 24 -27.42 11.91 -4.22
C ALA A 24 -26.24 12.20 -3.30
N GLN A 25 -25.44 11.17 -3.02
CA GLN A 25 -24.20 11.31 -2.27
C GLN A 25 -23.31 12.24 -3.10
N GLU A 26 -22.98 13.41 -2.56
CA GLU A 26 -22.05 14.32 -3.24
C GLU A 26 -20.73 13.57 -3.48
N PRO A 27 -20.12 13.67 -4.68
CA PRO A 27 -18.85 13.03 -4.95
C PRO A 27 -17.81 13.58 -3.98
N GLN A 28 -17.26 12.70 -3.15
CA GLN A 28 -16.19 13.07 -2.24
C GLN A 28 -14.94 13.42 -3.07
N THR A 29 -14.44 14.62 -2.91
CA THR A 29 -13.22 15.07 -3.56
C THR A 29 -12.03 14.78 -2.64
N GLY A 30 -11.29 13.73 -2.90
CA GLY A 30 -9.94 13.57 -2.36
C GLY A 30 -8.99 14.37 -3.28
N GLY A 31 -8.13 15.20 -2.77
CA GLY A 31 -7.33 16.28 -3.37
C GLY A 31 -6.87 16.22 -4.84
N PHE A 32 -7.09 15.15 -5.60
CA PHE A 32 -6.64 14.97 -6.98
C PHE A 32 -7.78 14.72 -8.00
N GLY A 33 -8.97 14.32 -7.56
CA GLY A 33 -10.11 14.10 -8.44
C GLY A 33 -11.33 13.54 -7.70
N PRO A 34 -12.49 13.42 -8.39
CA PRO A 34 -13.68 12.83 -7.82
C PRO A 34 -13.45 11.33 -7.56
N VAL A 35 -13.85 10.89 -6.36
CA VAL A 35 -13.85 9.48 -5.98
C VAL A 35 -15.15 8.83 -6.45
N ASN A 36 -15.06 7.81 -7.31
CA ASN A 36 -16.17 7.00 -7.74
C ASN A 36 -15.91 5.55 -7.31
N LEU A 37 -16.72 5.05 -6.37
CA LEU A 37 -16.56 3.70 -5.83
C LEU A 37 -17.44 2.71 -6.60
N GLY A 38 -16.86 1.56 -6.92
CA GLY A 38 -17.55 0.39 -7.45
C GLY A 38 -17.92 -0.62 -6.35
N PRO A 39 -18.63 -1.70 -6.69
CA PRO A 39 -19.07 -2.71 -5.72
C PRO A 39 -17.92 -3.51 -5.09
N ASP A 40 -16.76 -3.55 -5.74
CA ASP A 40 -15.57 -4.25 -5.26
C ASP A 40 -14.70 -3.38 -4.33
N ASP A 41 -14.97 -2.05 -4.27
CA ASP A 41 -14.18 -1.09 -3.50
C ASP A 41 -14.59 -1.11 -2.04
N LYS A 42 -14.15 -2.13 -1.33
CA LYS A 42 -14.48 -2.39 0.09
C LYS A 42 -13.29 -2.92 0.86
N ALA A 43 -13.37 -2.84 2.17
CA ALA A 43 -12.35 -3.37 3.05
C ALA A 43 -12.31 -4.91 2.99
N ALA A 44 -11.14 -5.46 2.68
CA ALA A 44 -10.83 -6.88 2.79
C ALA A 44 -10.39 -7.26 4.20
N TYR A 45 -9.94 -6.28 4.99
CA TYR A 45 -9.46 -6.44 6.35
C TYR A 45 -10.14 -5.45 7.30
N ALA A 46 -10.22 -5.80 8.56
CA ALA A 46 -10.72 -4.93 9.62
C ALA A 46 -9.77 -3.74 9.88
N VAL A 47 -10.24 -2.75 10.64
CA VAL A 47 -9.38 -1.70 11.17
C VAL A 47 -8.38 -2.35 12.14
N PRO A 48 -7.07 -2.05 12.04
CA PRO A 48 -6.09 -2.56 13.00
C PRO A 48 -6.45 -2.17 14.43
N PRO A 49 -6.00 -2.95 15.45
CA PRO A 49 -6.13 -2.55 16.85
C PRO A 49 -5.54 -1.15 17.09
N GLU A 50 -6.14 -0.36 17.98
CA GLU A 50 -5.68 1.02 18.26
C GLU A 50 -4.21 1.08 18.72
N ASP A 51 -3.73 0.03 19.39
CA ASP A 51 -2.39 -0.09 19.96
C ASP A 51 -1.38 -0.83 19.06
N PHE A 52 -1.68 -1.05 17.78
CA PHE A 52 -0.80 -1.82 16.88
C PHE A 52 0.60 -1.19 16.69
N LEU A 53 0.75 0.13 16.94
CA LEU A 53 2.02 0.87 16.93
C LEU A 53 2.54 1.19 18.33
N ALA A 54 1.95 0.61 19.39
CA ALA A 54 2.40 0.88 20.75
C ALA A 54 3.81 0.34 20.98
N GLU A 55 4.63 1.11 21.65
CA GLU A 55 5.92 0.65 22.18
C GLU A 55 5.66 -0.17 23.44
N ARG A 56 6.23 -1.38 23.51
CA ARG A 56 5.98 -2.34 24.59
C ARG A 56 7.30 -2.78 25.19
N ASP A 57 7.52 -2.44 26.46
CA ASP A 57 8.79 -2.72 27.16
C ASP A 57 9.11 -4.22 27.29
N ASP A 58 8.11 -5.09 27.23
CA ASP A 58 8.22 -6.54 27.31
C ASP A 58 8.41 -7.23 25.95
N THR A 59 8.42 -6.45 24.86
CA THR A 59 8.59 -6.97 23.50
C THR A 59 10.07 -6.84 23.08
N PRO A 60 10.72 -7.90 22.60
CA PRO A 60 12.05 -7.79 22.03
C PRO A 60 12.07 -6.82 20.85
N HIS A 61 13.06 -5.92 20.83
CA HIS A 61 13.17 -4.91 19.79
C HIS A 61 14.23 -5.22 18.76
N GLY A 62 13.91 -4.96 17.49
CA GLY A 62 14.85 -4.91 16.39
C GLY A 62 15.67 -3.62 16.38
N LYS A 63 16.62 -3.52 15.47
CA LYS A 63 17.52 -2.36 15.33
C LYS A 63 17.17 -1.56 14.09
N LEU A 64 17.07 -0.24 14.23
CA LEU A 64 17.05 0.71 13.12
C LEU A 64 18.43 1.33 12.94
N GLU A 65 18.96 1.29 11.72
CA GLU A 65 20.26 1.83 11.38
C GLU A 65 20.21 2.66 10.08
N MET A 66 20.71 3.88 10.13
CA MET A 66 20.95 4.68 8.93
C MET A 66 22.29 4.26 8.32
N ILE A 67 22.26 3.76 7.09
CA ILE A 67 23.48 3.38 6.38
C ILE A 67 23.70 4.25 5.15
N GLU A 68 24.95 4.45 4.78
CA GLU A 68 25.36 5.13 3.56
C GLU A 68 25.82 4.09 2.53
N TYR A 69 25.57 4.38 1.25
CA TYR A 69 26.07 3.59 0.13
C TYR A 69 26.42 4.49 -1.03
N ASP A 70 27.38 4.05 -1.83
CA ASP A 70 27.78 4.74 -3.05
C ASP A 70 26.89 4.32 -4.21
N SER A 71 25.98 5.20 -4.60
CA SER A 71 25.15 4.99 -5.78
C SER A 71 25.92 5.33 -7.05
N GLN A 72 26.28 4.32 -7.81
CA GLN A 72 26.90 4.51 -9.13
C GLN A 72 25.88 5.07 -10.13
N SER A 73 24.62 4.67 -10.01
CA SER A 73 23.51 5.11 -10.85
C SER A 73 23.23 6.61 -10.74
N VAL A 74 23.43 7.19 -9.56
CA VAL A 74 23.22 8.62 -9.30
C VAL A 74 24.55 9.41 -9.31
N GLY A 75 25.66 8.76 -9.03
CA GLY A 75 26.99 9.36 -8.94
C GLY A 75 27.18 10.18 -7.64
N THR A 76 26.66 9.67 -6.51
CA THR A 76 26.82 10.29 -5.18
C THR A 76 26.59 9.25 -4.08
N THR A 77 27.13 9.52 -2.88
CA THR A 77 26.77 8.75 -1.69
C THR A 77 25.32 9.07 -1.29
N ARG A 78 24.51 8.04 -1.07
CA ARG A 78 23.12 8.12 -0.68
C ARG A 78 22.86 7.38 0.62
N LYS A 79 21.65 7.54 1.19
CA LYS A 79 21.30 6.96 2.48
C LYS A 79 20.06 6.07 2.35
N MET A 80 20.00 5.07 3.23
CA MET A 80 18.79 4.29 3.46
C MET A 80 18.70 3.92 4.94
N LEU A 81 17.47 3.81 5.46
CA LEU A 81 17.22 3.35 6.81
C LEU A 81 16.92 1.84 6.74
N VAL A 82 17.61 1.06 7.55
CA VAL A 82 17.48 -0.39 7.58
C VAL A 82 17.02 -0.84 8.96
N TYR A 83 15.97 -1.66 9.00
CA TYR A 83 15.52 -2.38 10.18
C TYR A 83 15.98 -3.83 10.09
N THR A 84 16.59 -4.35 11.17
CA THR A 84 16.84 -5.77 11.38
C THR A 84 15.95 -6.29 12.51
N PRO A 85 15.35 -7.49 12.40
CA PRO A 85 14.38 -7.98 13.39
C PRO A 85 15.04 -8.30 14.74
N PRO A 86 14.24 -8.44 15.82
CA PRO A 86 14.74 -8.90 17.10
C PRO A 86 15.51 -10.21 16.97
N GLY A 87 16.66 -10.31 17.63
CA GLY A 87 17.51 -11.50 17.54
C GLY A 87 18.20 -11.71 16.20
N TYR A 88 18.30 -10.68 15.36
CA TYR A 88 19.05 -10.77 14.09
C TYR A 88 20.45 -11.35 14.30
N SER A 89 20.79 -12.35 13.47
CA SER A 89 22.09 -13.05 13.50
C SER A 89 22.60 -13.26 12.06
N THR A 90 23.89 -13.31 11.88
CA THR A 90 24.52 -13.66 10.60
C THR A 90 24.54 -15.16 10.33
N GLU A 91 24.10 -15.97 11.29
CA GLU A 91 24.04 -17.44 11.16
C GLU A 91 22.78 -17.94 10.41
N GLN A 92 21.78 -17.08 10.22
CA GLN A 92 20.58 -17.39 9.46
C GLN A 92 20.30 -16.30 8.41
N GLN A 93 19.58 -16.66 7.36
CA GLN A 93 19.19 -15.73 6.30
C GLN A 93 17.76 -15.23 6.52
N TYR A 94 17.51 -13.96 6.22
CA TYR A 94 16.23 -13.29 6.39
C TYR A 94 15.64 -12.86 5.04
N PRO A 95 14.33 -12.91 4.86
CA PRO A 95 13.67 -12.25 3.75
C PRO A 95 13.78 -10.71 3.88
N VAL A 96 13.64 -10.02 2.74
CA VAL A 96 13.81 -8.55 2.69
C VAL A 96 12.60 -7.88 2.07
N LEU A 97 12.07 -6.87 2.77
CA LEU A 97 11.06 -5.93 2.28
C LEU A 97 11.72 -4.58 1.93
N TYR A 98 11.64 -4.17 0.67
CA TYR A 98 11.97 -2.81 0.24
C TYR A 98 10.73 -1.94 0.34
N LEU A 99 10.75 -0.91 1.20
CA LEU A 99 9.59 -0.09 1.58
C LEU A 99 9.79 1.36 1.13
N LEU A 100 9.04 1.77 0.09
CA LEU A 100 9.26 3.00 -0.66
C LEU A 100 8.36 4.15 -0.20
N HIS A 101 8.94 5.36 -0.08
CA HIS A 101 8.27 6.58 0.37
C HIS A 101 7.54 7.34 -0.76
N GLY A 102 6.73 8.34 -0.38
CA GLY A 102 6.01 9.21 -1.30
C GLY A 102 6.82 10.40 -1.83
N ILE A 103 6.18 11.25 -2.66
CA ILE A 103 6.85 12.37 -3.35
C ILE A 103 7.45 13.41 -2.40
N GLY A 104 6.84 13.62 -1.24
CA GLY A 104 7.31 14.56 -0.21
C GLY A 104 8.24 13.95 0.83
N GLY A 105 8.48 12.64 0.72
CA GLY A 105 9.24 11.87 1.71
C GLY A 105 10.73 11.73 1.41
N ASP A 106 11.35 10.95 2.26
CA ASP A 106 12.74 10.51 2.19
C ASP A 106 12.88 9.14 2.90
N GLU A 107 14.08 8.64 3.06
CA GLU A 107 14.39 7.38 3.73
C GLU A 107 13.86 7.26 5.17
N THR A 108 13.39 8.36 5.78
CA THR A 108 12.84 8.39 7.14
C THR A 108 11.32 8.51 7.18
N GLU A 109 10.63 8.67 6.04
CA GLU A 109 9.20 8.96 6.01
C GLU A 109 8.38 7.91 6.77
N TRP A 110 8.58 6.64 6.47
CA TRP A 110 7.84 5.54 7.11
C TRP A 110 8.02 5.51 8.62
N ARG A 111 9.23 5.85 9.11
CA ARG A 111 9.50 5.93 10.55
C ARG A 111 8.66 7.00 11.24
N ARG A 112 8.33 8.10 10.55
CA ARG A 112 7.64 9.25 11.16
C ARG A 112 6.19 8.95 11.55
N PHE A 113 5.51 8.04 10.87
CA PHE A 113 4.10 7.74 11.14
C PHE A 113 3.78 6.27 11.35
N ALA A 114 4.31 5.36 10.52
CA ALA A 114 4.00 3.93 10.59
C ALA A 114 4.93 3.15 11.55
N ARG A 115 6.07 3.75 11.94
CA ARG A 115 7.02 3.14 12.87
C ARG A 115 7.26 1.66 12.58
N PRO A 116 7.76 1.27 11.36
CA PRO A 116 7.83 -0.13 10.92
C PRO A 116 8.57 -1.04 11.91
N ASN A 117 9.53 -0.50 12.65
CA ASN A 117 10.23 -1.23 13.70
C ASN A 117 9.28 -1.68 14.81
N LEU A 118 8.48 -0.79 15.40
CA LEU A 118 7.56 -1.16 16.47
C LEU A 118 6.43 -2.06 15.96
N LEU A 119 5.91 -1.77 14.76
CA LEU A 119 4.89 -2.58 14.10
C LEU A 119 5.37 -4.02 13.93
N LEU A 120 6.59 -4.21 13.40
CA LEU A 120 7.15 -5.53 13.16
C LEU A 120 7.57 -6.22 14.47
N ASP A 121 8.17 -5.49 15.42
CA ASP A 121 8.50 -6.06 16.74
C ASP A 121 7.25 -6.66 17.40
N ASN A 122 6.13 -5.91 17.40
CA ASN A 122 4.86 -6.37 17.94
C ASN A 122 4.30 -7.58 17.19
N LEU A 123 4.30 -7.55 15.85
CA LEU A 123 3.78 -8.65 15.03
C LEU A 123 4.65 -9.92 15.13
N ILE A 124 5.97 -9.77 15.15
CA ILE A 124 6.91 -10.90 15.30
C ILE A 124 6.76 -11.53 16.70
N ALA A 125 6.69 -10.71 17.75
CA ALA A 125 6.47 -11.22 19.11
C ALA A 125 5.10 -11.93 19.26
N ALA A 126 4.08 -11.49 18.52
CA ALA A 126 2.76 -12.15 18.48
C ALA A 126 2.72 -13.39 17.56
N GLY A 127 3.82 -13.74 16.87
CA GLY A 127 3.86 -14.85 15.90
C GLY A 127 3.04 -14.58 14.62
N LYS A 128 2.73 -13.31 14.31
CA LYS A 128 1.89 -12.92 13.18
C LYS A 128 2.68 -12.47 11.95
N ALA A 129 3.95 -12.12 12.10
CA ALA A 129 4.82 -11.78 10.98
C ALA A 129 6.10 -12.62 11.00
N VAL A 130 6.58 -12.96 9.80
CA VAL A 130 7.88 -13.59 9.62
C VAL A 130 8.97 -12.56 9.97
N PRO A 131 10.00 -12.91 10.78
CA PRO A 131 11.13 -12.03 10.98
C PRO A 131 11.80 -11.67 9.66
N MET A 132 11.86 -10.37 9.35
CA MET A 132 12.35 -9.86 8.07
C MET A 132 13.22 -8.62 8.25
N ILE A 133 14.09 -8.36 7.28
CA ILE A 133 14.79 -7.08 7.16
C ILE A 133 13.90 -6.12 6.36
N VAL A 134 13.80 -4.85 6.80
CA VAL A 134 13.12 -3.80 6.05
C VAL A 134 14.12 -2.73 5.63
N VAL A 135 14.17 -2.47 4.34
CA VAL A 135 15.03 -1.46 3.72
C VAL A 135 14.16 -0.30 3.26
N MET A 136 14.39 0.87 3.79
CA MET A 136 13.71 2.12 3.45
C MET A 136 14.70 3.05 2.74
N PRO A 137 14.86 2.92 1.42
CA PRO A 137 15.76 3.77 0.65
C PRO A 137 15.07 5.11 0.32
N ASN A 138 15.86 6.08 -0.16
CA ASN A 138 15.28 7.26 -0.78
C ASN A 138 14.94 6.99 -2.24
N GLY A 139 13.65 6.91 -2.57
CA GLY A 139 13.14 6.62 -3.92
C GLY A 139 13.31 7.75 -4.94
N ARG A 140 13.91 8.90 -4.55
CA ARG A 140 14.22 10.04 -5.42
C ARG A 140 15.69 9.98 -5.86
N ALA A 141 15.99 9.25 -6.95
CA ALA A 141 17.33 9.01 -7.46
C ALA A 141 17.89 10.22 -8.23
N GLN A 142 18.35 11.21 -7.49
CA GLN A 142 19.06 12.41 -7.99
C GLN A 142 20.07 12.88 -6.94
N LYS A 143 21.05 13.73 -7.35
CA LYS A 143 22.13 14.18 -6.46
C LYS A 143 21.62 14.91 -5.21
N ASN A 144 20.70 15.87 -5.37
CA ASN A 144 19.95 16.41 -4.23
C ASN A 144 18.63 15.64 -4.11
N ASP A 145 18.61 14.65 -3.26
CA ASP A 145 17.46 13.76 -3.05
C ASP A 145 16.51 14.23 -1.94
N ARG A 146 16.61 15.50 -1.54
CA ARG A 146 15.68 16.13 -0.58
C ARG A 146 14.44 16.66 -1.27
N ALA A 147 13.32 16.67 -0.54
CA ALA A 147 12.02 17.18 -1.02
C ALA A 147 11.99 18.73 -0.90
N GLU A 148 12.77 19.41 -1.73
CA GLU A 148 12.91 20.87 -1.72
C GLU A 148 12.27 21.52 -2.96
N GLY A 149 11.80 22.75 -2.80
CA GLY A 149 11.21 23.52 -3.90
C GLY A 149 9.90 22.89 -4.43
N ASN A 150 9.74 22.88 -5.75
CA ASN A 150 8.60 22.20 -6.37
C ASN A 150 8.83 20.70 -6.45
N ILE A 151 8.33 19.96 -5.45
CA ILE A 151 8.53 18.50 -5.34
C ILE A 151 7.99 17.73 -6.55
N PHE A 152 6.97 18.23 -7.25
CA PHE A 152 6.43 17.56 -8.45
C PHE A 152 7.40 17.58 -9.62
N SER A 153 8.31 18.54 -9.68
CA SER A 153 9.38 18.55 -10.69
C SER A 153 10.39 17.42 -10.51
N HIS A 154 10.39 16.76 -9.34
CA HIS A 154 11.27 15.62 -9.04
C HIS A 154 10.71 14.27 -9.50
N ALA A 155 9.48 14.21 -10.03
CA ALA A 155 8.86 12.96 -10.49
C ALA A 155 9.77 12.09 -11.41
N PRO A 156 10.57 12.66 -12.35
CA PRO A 156 11.48 11.86 -13.15
C PRO A 156 12.56 11.12 -12.35
N ALA A 157 12.96 11.65 -11.18
CA ALA A 157 13.94 10.99 -10.32
C ALA A 157 13.39 9.70 -9.67
N PHE A 158 12.09 9.62 -9.48
CA PHE A 158 11.44 8.39 -9.00
C PHE A 158 11.48 7.27 -10.05
N ALA A 159 11.41 7.57 -11.33
CA ALA A 159 11.61 6.57 -12.39
C ALA A 159 13.07 6.09 -12.46
N LYS A 160 14.03 6.99 -12.29
CA LYS A 160 15.47 6.64 -12.26
C LYS A 160 15.84 5.72 -11.10
N PHE A 161 15.06 5.70 -10.04
CA PHE A 161 15.33 4.87 -8.87
C PHE A 161 15.29 3.37 -9.19
N GLU A 162 14.64 2.94 -10.27
CA GLU A 162 14.68 1.55 -10.74
C GLU A 162 16.13 1.06 -10.89
N GLN A 163 16.97 1.85 -11.57
CA GLN A 163 18.37 1.50 -11.76
C GLN A 163 19.14 1.49 -10.44
N ASP A 164 18.95 2.49 -9.58
CA ASP A 164 19.60 2.58 -8.29
C ASP A 164 19.19 1.42 -7.36
N LEU A 165 17.89 1.06 -7.37
CA LEU A 165 17.37 -0.07 -6.60
C LEU A 165 18.04 -1.37 -7.01
N LEU A 166 18.09 -1.65 -8.31
CA LEU A 166 18.55 -2.95 -8.83
C LEU A 166 20.08 -3.08 -8.84
N SER A 167 20.78 -1.98 -9.11
CA SER A 167 22.24 -2.01 -9.34
C SER A 167 23.05 -1.57 -8.12
N ASP A 168 22.47 -0.80 -7.20
CA ASP A 168 23.21 -0.23 -6.07
C ASP A 168 22.61 -0.64 -4.71
N VAL A 169 21.29 -0.46 -4.50
CA VAL A 169 20.63 -0.72 -3.19
C VAL A 169 20.60 -2.21 -2.88
N ILE A 170 20.04 -3.05 -3.77
CA ILE A 170 19.94 -4.50 -3.56
C ILE A 170 21.32 -5.11 -3.34
N PRO A 171 22.33 -4.90 -4.20
CA PRO A 171 23.66 -5.45 -3.97
C PRO A 171 24.32 -4.97 -2.68
N THR A 172 24.08 -3.71 -2.27
CA THR A 172 24.61 -3.19 -0.99
C THR A 172 24.01 -3.96 0.20
N ILE A 173 22.70 -4.21 0.18
CA ILE A 173 22.02 -4.95 1.25
C ILE A 173 22.49 -6.40 1.27
N GLU A 174 22.60 -7.05 0.11
CA GLU A 174 23.12 -8.42 -0.02
C GLU A 174 24.55 -8.57 0.51
N SER A 175 25.37 -7.54 0.39
CA SER A 175 26.75 -7.55 0.87
C SER A 175 26.89 -7.28 2.36
N ARG A 176 25.93 -6.59 3.00
CA ARG A 176 26.04 -6.12 4.40
C ARG A 176 25.22 -6.92 5.40
N TYR A 177 24.17 -7.58 4.94
CA TYR A 177 23.23 -8.29 5.81
C TYR A 177 23.07 -9.75 5.37
N SER A 178 22.78 -10.62 6.34
CA SER A 178 22.50 -12.03 6.06
C SER A 178 21.07 -12.17 5.54
N ILE A 179 20.92 -12.15 4.23
CA ILE A 179 19.63 -12.24 3.56
C ILE A 179 19.54 -13.44 2.62
N ALA A 180 18.34 -13.95 2.44
CA ALA A 180 18.03 -14.87 1.36
C ALA A 180 17.86 -14.10 0.05
N THR A 181 18.56 -14.52 -1.00
CA THR A 181 18.64 -13.78 -2.28
C THR A 181 17.58 -14.23 -3.31
N ASP A 182 16.86 -15.30 -3.01
CA ASP A 182 15.79 -15.79 -3.88
C ASP A 182 14.67 -14.76 -4.01
N ARG A 183 14.03 -14.71 -5.18
CA ARG A 183 12.91 -13.82 -5.45
C ARG A 183 11.75 -13.98 -4.46
N GLU A 184 11.52 -15.20 -3.99
CA GLU A 184 10.48 -15.54 -3.01
C GLU A 184 10.78 -15.06 -1.60
N GLN A 185 11.99 -14.61 -1.36
CA GLN A 185 12.44 -13.97 -0.12
C GLN A 185 12.60 -12.45 -0.29
N ARG A 186 12.07 -11.88 -1.40
CA ARG A 186 12.18 -10.45 -1.67
C ARG A 186 10.83 -9.84 -2.00
N ALA A 187 10.47 -8.82 -1.22
CA ALA A 187 9.23 -8.05 -1.35
C ALA A 187 9.51 -6.58 -1.67
N ILE A 188 8.57 -5.93 -2.32
CA ILE A 188 8.56 -4.50 -2.53
C ILE A 188 7.18 -3.94 -2.17
N ALA A 189 7.16 -2.88 -1.36
CA ALA A 189 5.96 -2.14 -1.00
C ALA A 189 6.22 -0.63 -1.00
N GLY A 190 5.19 0.17 -1.07
CA GLY A 190 5.37 1.61 -1.01
C GLY A 190 4.08 2.39 -1.11
N LEU A 191 4.13 3.66 -0.66
CA LEU A 191 3.00 4.57 -0.67
C LEU A 191 3.10 5.64 -1.77
N SER A 192 1.98 6.09 -2.30
CA SER A 192 1.89 7.21 -3.23
C SER A 192 2.85 7.07 -4.43
N MET A 193 3.83 7.95 -4.62
CA MET A 193 4.88 7.80 -5.65
C MET A 193 5.65 6.49 -5.48
N GLY A 194 5.95 6.08 -4.23
CA GLY A 194 6.51 4.76 -3.93
C GLY A 194 5.56 3.61 -4.26
N GLY A 195 4.24 3.82 -4.15
CA GLY A 195 3.23 2.88 -4.62
C GLY A 195 3.27 2.69 -6.15
N GLY A 196 3.44 3.78 -6.90
CA GLY A 196 3.67 3.71 -8.34
C GLY A 196 4.98 3.02 -8.71
N GLN A 197 6.07 3.30 -7.97
CA GLN A 197 7.34 2.58 -8.12
C GLN A 197 7.17 1.08 -7.81
N THR A 198 6.41 0.75 -6.76
CA THR A 198 6.11 -0.63 -6.38
C THR A 198 5.42 -1.41 -7.48
N PHE A 199 4.39 -0.83 -8.12
CA PHE A 199 3.79 -1.43 -9.30
C PHE A 199 4.81 -1.58 -10.44
N ASN A 200 5.51 -0.49 -10.78
CA ASN A 200 6.41 -0.48 -11.93
C ASN A 200 7.58 -1.47 -11.76
N PHE A 201 8.26 -1.42 -10.63
CA PHE A 201 9.47 -2.24 -10.44
C PHE A 201 9.11 -3.67 -10.01
N GLY A 202 8.11 -3.84 -9.15
CA GLY A 202 7.68 -5.15 -8.69
C GLY A 202 7.15 -6.02 -9.82
N LEU A 203 6.30 -5.47 -10.69
CA LEU A 203 5.69 -6.23 -11.78
C LEU A 203 6.59 -6.40 -13.02
N LEU A 204 7.47 -5.42 -13.30
CA LEU A 204 8.44 -5.56 -14.41
C LEU A 204 9.62 -6.49 -14.06
N HIS A 205 9.89 -6.71 -12.77
CA HIS A 205 10.99 -7.54 -12.30
C HIS A 205 10.50 -8.70 -11.43
N LEU A 206 9.57 -9.51 -11.97
CA LEU A 206 9.08 -10.72 -11.30
C LEU A 206 10.16 -11.80 -11.14
N ASP A 207 11.30 -11.65 -11.81
CA ASP A 207 12.51 -12.43 -11.55
C ASP A 207 13.26 -12.02 -10.27
N LYS A 208 12.95 -10.84 -9.71
CA LYS A 208 13.53 -10.29 -8.48
C LYS A 208 12.55 -10.26 -7.30
N PHE A 209 11.29 -9.97 -7.56
CA PHE A 209 10.27 -9.78 -6.53
C PHE A 209 9.11 -10.78 -6.72
N ALA A 210 8.72 -11.46 -5.64
CA ALA A 210 7.54 -12.34 -5.64
C ALA A 210 6.34 -11.71 -4.91
N TRP A 211 6.59 -10.72 -4.06
CA TRP A 211 5.61 -10.07 -3.19
C TRP A 211 5.59 -8.57 -3.51
N VAL A 212 4.45 -8.05 -3.92
CA VAL A 212 4.31 -6.68 -4.43
C VAL A 212 3.11 -6.01 -3.76
N ALA A 213 3.35 -4.89 -3.05
CA ALA A 213 2.30 -4.25 -2.26
C ALA A 213 2.26 -2.71 -2.45
N PRO A 214 1.62 -2.19 -3.49
CA PRO A 214 1.40 -0.76 -3.68
C PRO A 214 0.24 -0.24 -2.83
N PHE A 215 0.48 0.85 -2.08
CA PHE A 215 -0.52 1.56 -1.28
C PHE A 215 -0.79 2.93 -1.88
N SER A 216 -2.06 3.25 -2.19
CA SER A 216 -2.45 4.55 -2.77
C SER A 216 -1.56 4.98 -3.94
N ALA A 217 -1.38 4.14 -4.93
CA ALA A 217 -0.43 4.37 -6.04
C ALA A 217 -0.69 5.70 -6.77
N ALA A 218 0.39 6.42 -7.12
CA ALA A 218 0.35 7.73 -7.75
C ALA A 218 0.44 7.67 -9.30
N PRO A 219 0.25 8.82 -10.01
CA PRO A 219 0.22 8.87 -11.47
C PRO A 219 1.50 8.46 -12.20
N ASN A 220 2.61 8.22 -11.50
CA ASN A 220 3.82 7.62 -12.08
C ASN A 220 3.67 6.13 -12.40
N THR A 221 2.53 5.52 -12.05
CA THR A 221 2.20 4.13 -12.38
C THR A 221 1.99 3.98 -13.89
N LYS A 222 2.68 3.03 -14.51
CA LYS A 222 2.48 2.63 -15.90
C LYS A 222 1.12 1.91 -16.08
N LYS A 223 0.68 1.75 -17.32
CA LYS A 223 -0.57 1.02 -17.58
C LYS A 223 -0.44 -0.46 -17.24
N PRO A 224 -1.54 -1.12 -16.81
CA PRO A 224 -1.51 -2.52 -16.46
C PRO A 224 -0.94 -3.44 -17.55
N GLU A 225 -1.29 -3.19 -18.82
CA GLU A 225 -0.81 -3.97 -19.96
C GLU A 225 0.70 -3.81 -20.22
N GLU A 226 1.28 -2.68 -19.81
CA GLU A 226 2.72 -2.44 -19.87
C GLU A 226 3.46 -3.14 -18.75
N LEU A 227 2.82 -3.28 -17.59
CA LEU A 227 3.38 -3.89 -16.38
C LEU A 227 3.26 -5.42 -16.38
N ILE A 228 2.21 -5.95 -17.02
CA ILE A 228 1.91 -7.37 -17.11
C ILE A 228 1.70 -7.72 -18.60
N PRO A 229 2.77 -7.75 -19.40
CA PRO A 229 2.68 -8.11 -20.81
C PRO A 229 2.41 -9.61 -21.03
N ASP A 230 2.74 -10.43 -20.03
CA ASP A 230 2.51 -11.88 -20.01
C ASP A 230 1.73 -12.25 -18.74
N VAL A 231 0.45 -12.56 -18.91
CA VAL A 231 -0.48 -12.89 -17.82
C VAL A 231 -0.11 -14.22 -17.15
N ASP A 232 0.31 -15.21 -17.94
CA ASP A 232 0.63 -16.54 -17.43
C ASP A 232 1.94 -16.51 -16.63
N ASP A 233 2.93 -15.75 -17.10
CA ASP A 233 4.17 -15.51 -16.36
C ASP A 233 3.90 -14.82 -15.01
N ALA A 234 3.03 -13.81 -15.02
CA ALA A 234 2.63 -13.12 -13.79
C ALA A 234 1.92 -14.04 -12.79
N LYS A 235 0.98 -14.88 -13.26
CA LYS A 235 0.30 -15.90 -12.43
C LYS A 235 1.28 -16.91 -11.84
N ALA A 236 2.27 -17.33 -12.61
CA ALA A 236 3.26 -18.32 -12.17
C ALA A 236 4.25 -17.75 -11.14
N LYS A 237 4.57 -16.47 -11.25
CA LYS A 237 5.64 -15.84 -10.46
C LYS A 237 5.17 -15.08 -9.24
N LEU A 238 4.01 -14.44 -9.26
CA LEU A 238 3.49 -13.71 -8.11
C LEU A 238 3.11 -14.68 -6.97
N ARG A 239 3.65 -14.42 -5.78
CA ARG A 239 3.20 -15.05 -4.54
C ARG A 239 2.07 -14.25 -3.91
N LEU A 240 2.19 -12.92 -3.92
CA LEU A 240 1.15 -12.01 -3.47
C LEU A 240 1.25 -10.69 -4.22
N LEU A 241 0.14 -10.24 -4.77
CA LEU A 241 -0.07 -8.86 -5.18
C LEU A 241 -1.14 -8.26 -4.28
N TRP A 242 -0.72 -7.36 -3.36
CA TRP A 242 -1.56 -6.79 -2.32
C TRP A 242 -1.76 -5.29 -2.57
N ILE A 243 -2.94 -4.90 -3.08
CA ILE A 243 -3.23 -3.54 -3.53
C ILE A 243 -4.17 -2.89 -2.52
N SER A 244 -3.85 -1.67 -2.09
CA SER A 244 -4.76 -0.90 -1.25
C SER A 244 -4.90 0.56 -1.65
N CYS A 245 -6.06 1.13 -1.29
CA CYS A 245 -6.32 2.55 -1.41
C CYS A 245 -7.42 2.96 -0.43
N GLY A 246 -7.41 4.21 0.05
CA GLY A 246 -8.51 4.74 0.84
C GLY A 246 -9.73 5.08 -0.03
N ASN A 247 -10.95 4.91 0.49
CA ASN A 247 -12.18 5.23 -0.23
C ASN A 247 -12.44 6.74 -0.37
N LYS A 248 -11.60 7.57 0.26
CA LYS A 248 -11.58 9.05 0.13
C LYS A 248 -10.33 9.55 -0.59
N ASP A 249 -9.53 8.65 -1.12
CA ASP A 249 -8.31 8.98 -1.84
C ASP A 249 -8.61 9.35 -3.30
N GLY A 250 -8.31 10.59 -3.70
CA GLY A 250 -8.51 11.06 -5.06
C GLY A 250 -7.63 10.38 -6.14
N LEU A 251 -6.69 9.52 -5.73
CA LEU A 251 -5.87 8.70 -6.63
C LEU A 251 -6.40 7.28 -6.82
N ILE A 252 -7.48 6.88 -6.14
CA ILE A 252 -8.00 5.51 -6.13
C ILE A 252 -8.18 4.91 -7.53
N ARG A 253 -8.52 5.73 -8.53
CA ARG A 253 -8.73 5.28 -9.92
C ARG A 253 -7.52 4.55 -10.50
N ILE A 254 -6.30 4.89 -10.07
CA ILE A 254 -5.07 4.23 -10.53
C ILE A 254 -5.07 2.77 -10.10
N SER A 255 -5.31 2.54 -8.82
CA SER A 255 -5.38 1.19 -8.24
C SER A 255 -6.62 0.43 -8.72
N GLN A 256 -7.78 1.10 -8.90
CA GLN A 256 -8.97 0.49 -9.50
C GLN A 256 -8.72 -0.02 -10.93
N ASN A 257 -8.01 0.74 -11.76
CA ASN A 257 -7.66 0.30 -13.12
C ASN A 257 -6.82 -0.98 -13.11
N MET A 258 -5.85 -1.07 -12.20
CA MET A 258 -5.07 -2.29 -12.03
C MET A 258 -5.93 -3.45 -11.51
N HIS A 259 -6.73 -3.22 -10.47
CA HIS A 259 -7.67 -4.23 -9.94
C HIS A 259 -8.59 -4.79 -11.04
N GLN A 260 -9.19 -3.92 -11.86
CA GLN A 260 -10.06 -4.33 -12.96
C GLN A 260 -9.32 -5.16 -14.02
N PHE A 261 -8.08 -4.77 -14.35
CA PHE A 261 -7.24 -5.54 -15.27
C PHE A 261 -6.91 -6.93 -14.72
N LEU A 262 -6.50 -7.01 -13.47
CA LEU A 262 -6.18 -8.27 -12.79
C LEU A 262 -7.40 -9.20 -12.71
N LYS A 263 -8.55 -8.65 -12.33
CA LYS A 263 -9.83 -9.39 -12.27
C LYS A 263 -10.22 -9.93 -13.65
N LYS A 264 -10.12 -9.11 -14.71
CA LYS A 264 -10.43 -9.52 -16.09
C LYS A 264 -9.55 -10.65 -16.59
N ASN A 265 -8.31 -10.73 -16.11
CA ASN A 265 -7.33 -11.72 -16.52
C ASN A 265 -7.16 -12.89 -15.51
N ASP A 266 -8.03 -12.97 -14.50
CA ASP A 266 -7.99 -14.00 -13.44
C ASP A 266 -6.62 -14.09 -12.75
N ILE A 267 -5.95 -12.94 -12.49
CA ILE A 267 -4.71 -12.88 -11.74
C ILE A 267 -5.05 -12.73 -10.26
N PRO A 268 -4.66 -13.68 -9.39
CA PRO A 268 -4.92 -13.59 -7.95
C PRO A 268 -4.29 -12.35 -7.33
N HIS A 269 -5.05 -11.60 -6.54
CA HIS A 269 -4.59 -10.42 -5.84
C HIS A 269 -5.53 -10.06 -4.69
N VAL A 270 -5.00 -9.34 -3.71
CA VAL A 270 -5.79 -8.66 -2.68
C VAL A 270 -6.14 -7.26 -3.20
N TRP A 271 -7.42 -6.89 -3.09
CA TRP A 271 -7.90 -5.52 -3.27
C TRP A 271 -8.56 -5.05 -1.97
N HIS A 272 -7.90 -4.11 -1.28
CA HIS A 272 -8.33 -3.59 0.01
C HIS A 272 -8.63 -2.10 -0.07
N VAL A 273 -9.88 -1.69 0.22
CA VAL A 273 -10.30 -0.29 0.22
C VAL A 273 -10.87 0.06 1.59
N ASP A 274 -10.09 0.77 2.39
CA ASP A 274 -10.51 1.21 3.73
C ASP A 274 -11.24 2.56 3.74
N GLY A 275 -11.63 3.02 4.92
CA GLY A 275 -12.40 4.27 5.12
C GLY A 275 -11.57 5.56 5.12
N ASN A 276 -10.26 5.51 4.84
CA ASN A 276 -9.32 6.62 4.91
C ASN A 276 -9.15 7.36 3.58
N GLY A 277 -8.26 8.34 3.55
CA GLY A 277 -7.85 9.11 2.38
C GLY A 277 -6.45 8.75 1.89
N HIS A 278 -5.78 9.72 1.25
CA HIS A 278 -4.36 9.65 0.89
C HIS A 278 -3.50 10.07 2.09
N ASP A 279 -3.45 9.25 3.11
CA ASP A 279 -2.98 9.66 4.44
C ASP A 279 -2.21 8.56 5.20
N PRO A 280 -1.46 8.96 6.25
CA PRO A 280 -0.69 8.04 7.08
C PRO A 280 -1.50 6.93 7.75
N GLN A 281 -2.79 7.14 8.03
CA GLN A 281 -3.64 6.12 8.67
C GLN A 281 -3.87 4.96 7.72
N HIS A 282 -4.23 5.26 6.45
CA HIS A 282 -4.33 4.25 5.41
C HIS A 282 -3.03 3.46 5.23
N TRP A 283 -1.90 4.15 5.10
CA TRP A 283 -0.62 3.51 4.82
C TRP A 283 -0.10 2.66 5.99
N SER A 284 -0.30 3.12 7.23
CA SER A 284 0.07 2.35 8.42
C SER A 284 -0.79 1.09 8.57
N SER A 285 -2.11 1.20 8.34
CA SER A 285 -3.04 0.07 8.31
C SER A 285 -2.67 -0.94 7.23
N SER A 286 -2.36 -0.45 6.02
CA SER A 286 -1.94 -1.28 4.90
C SER A 286 -0.65 -2.05 5.19
N LEU A 287 0.34 -1.38 5.78
CA LEU A 287 1.59 -2.04 6.19
C LEU A 287 1.35 -3.09 7.28
N TYR A 288 0.45 -2.80 8.25
CA TYR A 288 0.12 -3.75 9.33
C TYR A 288 -0.46 -5.06 8.78
N TRP A 289 -1.38 -4.99 7.81
CA TRP A 289 -1.98 -6.20 7.23
C TRP A 289 -1.03 -6.90 6.26
N PHE A 290 -0.36 -6.15 5.39
CA PHE A 290 0.61 -6.71 4.46
C PHE A 290 1.77 -7.43 5.17
N ALA A 291 2.27 -6.88 6.29
CA ALA A 291 3.35 -7.49 7.07
C ALA A 291 2.99 -8.87 7.66
N GLN A 292 1.71 -9.18 7.82
CA GLN A 292 1.22 -10.47 8.29
C GLN A 292 1.07 -11.50 7.16
N GLU A 293 0.93 -11.03 5.91
CA GLU A 293 0.74 -11.89 4.73
C GLU A 293 2.06 -12.19 4.01
N VAL A 294 3.00 -11.24 4.03
CA VAL A 294 4.26 -11.35 3.28
C VAL A 294 5.17 -12.43 3.85
N PHE A 295 5.81 -13.19 2.97
CA PHE A 295 6.74 -14.28 3.29
C PHE A 295 6.13 -15.47 4.05
N GLN A 296 4.81 -15.52 4.18
CA GLN A 296 4.16 -16.69 4.79
C GLN A 296 4.34 -17.92 3.88
N PRO A 297 4.55 -19.12 4.45
CA PRO A 297 4.55 -20.36 3.69
C PRO A 297 3.25 -20.55 2.91
N ALA A 298 3.31 -21.14 1.73
CA ALA A 298 2.13 -21.38 0.88
C ALA A 298 1.03 -22.22 1.56
N ASP A 299 1.38 -22.99 2.59
CA ASP A 299 0.48 -23.87 3.36
C ASP A 299 0.13 -23.29 4.76
N ALA A 300 0.43 -22.03 5.02
CA ALA A 300 0.03 -21.41 6.29
C ALA A 300 -1.50 -21.39 6.38
N PRO A 301 -2.12 -21.84 7.50
CA PRO A 301 -3.56 -21.75 7.66
C PRO A 301 -3.99 -20.29 7.50
N GLU A 302 -5.07 -20.05 6.73
CA GLU A 302 -5.65 -18.69 6.61
C GLU A 302 -5.90 -18.19 8.04
N GLY A 303 -5.15 -17.18 8.47
CA GLY A 303 -5.30 -16.60 9.79
C GLY A 303 -6.72 -16.05 9.95
N ASP A 304 -7.27 -16.03 11.17
CA ASP A 304 -8.60 -15.50 11.55
C ASP A 304 -8.85 -14.03 11.17
N SER A 305 -8.09 -13.49 10.22
CA SER A 305 -8.08 -12.09 9.81
C SER A 305 -9.16 -11.71 8.78
N LYS A 306 -9.83 -12.69 8.16
CA LYS A 306 -11.01 -12.41 7.33
C LYS A 306 -12.19 -12.25 8.28
N GLY A 307 -12.49 -11.00 8.63
CA GLY A 307 -13.60 -10.65 9.50
C GLY A 307 -14.89 -11.34 9.10
N GLU A 308 -15.55 -12.01 10.05
CA GLU A 308 -16.97 -12.33 9.95
C GLU A 308 -17.70 -11.04 9.55
N SER A 309 -18.31 -11.06 8.38
CA SER A 309 -19.23 -10.01 7.93
C SER A 309 -20.35 -9.93 8.97
N ALA A 310 -20.32 -8.88 9.79
CA ALA A 310 -21.47 -8.53 10.62
C ALA A 310 -22.66 -8.28 9.71
N GLU A 311 -23.70 -9.12 9.86
CA GLU A 311 -25.04 -8.94 9.31
C GLU A 311 -25.71 -7.66 9.87
#